data_7c93ee321f443f4a8810832c317e47d6
#
_entry.id   7c93ee321f443f4a8810832c317e47d6
#
_cell.length_a   1.000
_cell.length_b   1.000
_cell.length_c   1.000
_cell.angle_alpha   90.00
_cell.angle_beta   90.00
_cell.angle_gamma   90.00
#
_symmetry.space_group_name_H-M   'P 1'
#
loop_
_entity.id
_entity.type
_entity.pdbx_description
1 polymer ?
#
loop_
_entity_poly.entity_id
_entity_poly.type
_entity_poly.pdbx_seq_one_letter_code
_entity_poly.pdbx_strand_id
1 'polypeptide(L)'
;MFSASCTAVPCYSAGSVIKTSGSTALWDMDVDAFGSSAGSGTMSIDYAGTGTVSWTISYTGLNSTPINGYPNIQFGAVDGAATQTPGNQGLVFPQLLGSMTSLVIDTKYSLACTACPGNMDVMYDEWLTPTAMFSGGQSGSQEVSIFLYYNFAENEATGSPVASVTEPVTLNGTTDSSFVWDIFAPGGVSAGHQIIVVPEANHRGTVAGELSFDQLPIMNEVASLAGETGWYFGGPVLGTEFGDGATANFTFTLEKLSVTQCP
;
A
#
# COMPACT_ATOMS: atom_id res chain seq x y z
N MET A 1 23.36 3.58 5.31
CA MET A 1 22.56 3.82 4.09
C MET A 1 22.25 2.45 3.52
N PHE A 2 21.02 2.16 3.29
CA PHE A 2 20.57 0.93 2.64
C PHE A 2 20.00 1.31 1.27
N SER A 3 20.30 0.55 0.24
CA SER A 3 19.78 0.78 -1.11
C SER A 3 19.55 -0.57 -1.79
N ALA A 4 18.39 -0.72 -2.40
CA ALA A 4 18.10 -1.77 -3.35
C ALA A 4 17.86 -1.15 -4.73
N SER A 5 18.37 -1.74 -5.77
CA SER A 5 18.22 -1.20 -7.11
C SER A 5 18.06 -2.29 -8.16
N CYS A 6 17.30 -1.96 -9.17
CA CYS A 6 17.06 -2.80 -10.33
C CYS A 6 17.24 -2.00 -11.62
N THR A 7 17.95 -2.57 -12.59
CA THR A 7 18.28 -1.91 -13.85
C THR A 7 17.74 -2.62 -15.08
N ALA A 8 17.00 -3.68 -14.91
CA ALA A 8 16.39 -4.44 -16.01
C ALA A 8 14.96 -4.83 -15.66
N VAL A 9 14.10 -4.87 -16.63
CA VAL A 9 12.70 -5.27 -16.51
C VAL A 9 12.50 -6.62 -17.21
N PRO A 10 11.77 -7.58 -16.62
CA PRO A 10 11.24 -7.61 -15.25
C PRO A 10 12.35 -7.75 -14.20
N CYS A 11 12.21 -7.04 -13.12
CA CYS A 11 13.18 -7.08 -12.04
C CYS A 11 12.47 -7.42 -10.74
N TYR A 12 12.84 -8.55 -10.17
CA TYR A 12 12.40 -8.97 -8.86
C TYR A 12 13.64 -8.89 -7.95
N SER A 13 13.65 -7.94 -7.08
CA SER A 13 14.66 -7.82 -6.07
C SER A 13 13.96 -8.03 -4.74
N ALA A 14 14.20 -9.16 -4.13
CA ALA A 14 13.76 -9.36 -2.76
C ALA A 14 14.24 -8.17 -1.92
N GLY A 15 13.34 -7.55 -1.22
CA GLY A 15 13.62 -6.44 -0.34
C GLY A 15 14.62 -6.84 0.73
N SER A 16 15.24 -5.87 1.31
CA SER A 16 16.10 -6.07 2.46
C SER A 16 15.43 -5.54 3.69
N VAL A 17 15.56 -6.30 4.75
CA VAL A 17 14.98 -5.98 6.04
C VAL A 17 15.65 -4.74 6.63
N ILE A 18 14.88 -3.67 6.82
CA ILE A 18 15.35 -2.47 7.52
C ILE A 18 15.08 -2.65 9.00
N LYS A 19 16.15 -2.63 9.80
CA LYS A 19 16.03 -2.44 11.24
C LYS A 19 16.15 -0.96 11.52
N THR A 20 15.08 -0.34 11.95
CA THR A 20 15.16 1.02 12.49
C THR A 20 15.87 0.98 13.84
N SER A 21 16.83 1.86 14.06
CA SER A 21 17.64 1.86 15.29
C SER A 21 16.73 2.12 16.51
N GLY A 22 16.86 1.28 17.52
CA GLY A 22 16.09 1.39 18.76
C GLY A 22 14.69 0.80 18.73
N SER A 23 14.23 0.27 17.61
CA SER A 23 12.97 -0.43 17.47
C SER A 23 13.19 -1.88 17.11
N THR A 24 12.24 -2.72 17.47
CA THR A 24 12.17 -4.11 17.01
C THR A 24 11.42 -4.23 15.68
N ALA A 25 10.99 -3.09 15.10
CA ALA A 25 10.28 -3.07 13.84
C ALA A 25 11.21 -3.49 12.71
N LEU A 26 10.75 -4.46 11.96
CA LEU A 26 11.37 -4.88 10.72
C LEU A 26 10.45 -4.37 9.59
N TRP A 27 11.00 -3.49 8.76
CA TRP A 27 10.38 -3.07 7.51
C TRP A 27 11.09 -3.79 6.39
N ASP A 28 10.34 -4.36 5.50
CA ASP A 28 10.84 -4.84 4.24
C ASP A 28 10.63 -3.80 3.14
N MET A 29 11.57 -3.69 2.23
CA MET A 29 11.48 -2.79 1.07
C MET A 29 11.62 -3.62 -0.19
N ASP A 30 10.67 -3.51 -1.07
CA ASP A 30 10.69 -4.18 -2.36
C ASP A 30 10.65 -3.18 -3.51
N VAL A 31 11.47 -3.41 -4.52
CA VAL A 31 11.46 -2.62 -5.76
C VAL A 31 10.43 -3.12 -6.76
N ASP A 32 9.87 -4.25 -6.56
CA ASP A 32 8.79 -4.93 -7.25
C ASP A 32 8.40 -4.35 -8.64
N ALA A 33 9.10 -4.79 -9.66
CA ALA A 33 8.86 -4.36 -11.05
C ALA A 33 8.32 -5.53 -11.85
N PHE A 34 7.03 -5.75 -11.86
CA PHE A 34 6.43 -6.98 -12.39
C PHE A 34 5.73 -6.83 -13.74
N GLY A 35 5.06 -5.78 -14.05
CA GLY A 35 4.13 -5.70 -15.19
C GLY A 35 4.77 -5.47 -16.55
N SER A 36 6.06 -5.15 -16.64
CA SER A 36 6.70 -4.73 -17.88
C SER A 36 7.60 -5.80 -18.48
N SER A 37 7.34 -6.15 -19.73
CA SER A 37 8.24 -6.94 -20.57
C SER A 37 9.10 -6.07 -21.49
N ALA A 38 8.88 -4.77 -21.52
CA ALA A 38 9.61 -3.80 -22.31
C ALA A 38 10.03 -2.61 -21.45
N GLY A 39 11.00 -1.86 -21.92
CA GLY A 39 11.51 -0.70 -21.23
C GLY A 39 12.91 -0.88 -20.69
N SER A 40 13.52 0.25 -20.36
CA SER A 40 14.83 0.29 -19.72
C SER A 40 14.89 1.48 -18.78
N GLY A 41 15.58 1.30 -17.67
CA GLY A 41 15.70 2.37 -16.69
C GLY A 41 16.25 1.86 -15.37
N THR A 42 16.01 2.62 -14.34
CA THR A 42 16.43 2.32 -12.97
C THR A 42 15.28 2.50 -12.02
N MET A 43 15.21 1.64 -11.05
CA MET A 43 14.38 1.76 -9.87
C MET A 43 15.27 1.59 -8.65
N SER A 44 15.19 2.48 -7.70
CA SER A 44 15.96 2.41 -6.47
C SER A 44 15.13 2.78 -5.26
N ILE A 45 15.36 2.09 -4.17
CA ILE A 45 14.83 2.42 -2.86
C ILE A 45 16.00 2.72 -1.95
N ASP A 46 15.97 3.87 -1.30
CA ASP A 46 17.00 4.36 -0.40
C ASP A 46 16.45 4.63 0.99
N TYR A 47 17.13 4.14 2.01
CA TYR A 47 16.86 4.45 3.40
C TYR A 47 18.02 5.25 4.01
N ALA A 48 17.76 6.49 4.34
CA ALA A 48 18.80 7.40 4.84
C ALA A 48 19.23 7.17 6.29
N GLY A 49 18.63 6.21 6.99
CA GLY A 49 18.93 5.94 8.41
C GLY A 49 18.28 6.91 9.40
N THR A 50 17.52 7.88 8.91
CA THR A 50 16.84 8.92 9.70
C THR A 50 15.33 8.72 9.82
N GLY A 51 14.84 7.57 9.40
CA GLY A 51 13.40 7.28 9.31
C GLY A 51 12.77 7.63 7.96
N THR A 52 13.51 8.29 7.06
CA THR A 52 13.05 8.63 5.72
C THR A 52 13.42 7.51 4.74
N VAL A 53 12.44 7.06 3.96
CA VAL A 53 12.59 6.15 2.84
C VAL A 53 12.23 6.90 1.57
N SER A 54 12.99 6.69 0.50
CA SER A 54 12.61 7.21 -0.82
C SER A 54 12.84 6.18 -1.89
N TRP A 55 11.96 6.15 -2.89
CA TRP A 55 12.23 5.44 -4.13
C TRP A 55 12.16 6.37 -5.32
N THR A 56 13.09 6.13 -6.23
CA THR A 56 13.21 6.88 -7.47
C THR A 56 13.05 5.94 -8.64
N ILE A 57 12.14 6.27 -9.51
CA ILE A 57 11.83 5.53 -10.73
C ILE A 57 12.24 6.37 -11.92
N SER A 58 13.02 5.80 -12.82
CA SER A 58 13.43 6.43 -14.08
C SER A 58 13.43 5.39 -15.18
N TYR A 59 12.34 5.28 -15.90
CA TYR A 59 12.14 4.32 -17.00
C TYR A 59 11.72 5.00 -18.29
N THR A 60 12.11 4.37 -19.41
CA THR A 60 11.66 4.71 -20.76
C THR A 60 11.27 3.45 -21.52
N GLY A 61 10.37 3.57 -22.48
CA GLY A 61 9.92 2.45 -23.31
C GLY A 61 9.06 1.44 -22.52
N LEU A 62 8.36 1.90 -21.50
CA LEU A 62 7.39 1.07 -20.77
C LEU A 62 6.27 0.60 -21.68
N ASN A 63 5.71 -0.56 -21.36
CA ASN A 63 4.49 -1.05 -22.01
C ASN A 63 3.28 -0.18 -21.65
N SER A 64 2.28 -0.22 -22.52
CA SER A 64 0.94 0.30 -22.21
C SER A 64 0.15 -0.61 -21.26
N THR A 65 0.82 -1.35 -20.40
CA THR A 65 0.16 -2.10 -19.33
C THR A 65 -0.26 -1.14 -18.20
N PRO A 66 -1.41 -1.35 -17.57
CA PRO A 66 -1.87 -0.48 -16.50
C PRO A 66 -0.83 -0.33 -15.38
N ILE A 67 -0.14 -1.41 -15.04
CA ILE A 67 0.84 -1.45 -13.95
C ILE A 67 2.13 -2.07 -14.45
N ASN A 68 3.27 -1.42 -14.18
CA ASN A 68 4.61 -1.88 -14.49
C ASN A 68 5.46 -2.17 -13.24
N GLY A 69 5.02 -1.78 -12.08
CA GLY A 69 5.68 -2.09 -10.81
C GLY A 69 5.00 -1.43 -9.63
N TYR A 70 5.33 -1.92 -8.45
CA TYR A 70 4.84 -1.45 -7.16
C TYR A 70 5.99 -1.40 -6.13
N PRO A 71 6.93 -0.45 -6.25
CA PRO A 71 7.92 -0.24 -5.20
C PRO A 71 7.20 0.11 -3.90
N ASN A 72 7.53 -0.63 -2.85
CA ASN A 72 6.78 -0.57 -1.61
C ASN A 72 7.65 -0.75 -0.36
N ILE A 73 7.06 -0.45 0.77
CA ILE A 73 7.56 -0.76 2.10
C ILE A 73 6.49 -1.53 2.85
N GLN A 74 6.86 -2.66 3.41
CA GLN A 74 5.97 -3.60 4.07
C GLN A 74 6.27 -3.69 5.56
N PHE A 75 5.22 -3.79 6.36
CA PHE A 75 5.30 -4.03 7.78
C PHE A 75 4.52 -5.29 8.15
N GLY A 76 5.21 -6.29 8.68
CA GLY A 76 4.56 -7.54 9.09
C GLY A 76 4.89 -8.73 8.20
N ALA A 77 3.88 -9.41 7.67
CA ALA A 77 4.08 -10.54 6.79
C ALA A 77 4.45 -10.07 5.39
N VAL A 78 5.61 -10.48 4.92
CA VAL A 78 6.12 -10.19 3.59
C VAL A 78 5.58 -11.20 2.60
N ASP A 79 5.30 -10.79 1.38
CA ASP A 79 4.83 -11.66 0.32
C ASP A 79 5.74 -12.88 0.13
N GLY A 80 5.16 -14.07 0.19
CA GLY A 80 5.85 -15.35 0.02
C GLY A 80 6.75 -15.79 1.19
N ALA A 81 6.93 -14.97 2.20
CA ALA A 81 7.67 -15.35 3.41
C ALA A 81 6.71 -15.59 4.57
N ALA A 82 6.61 -16.81 5.02
CA ALA A 82 5.89 -17.20 6.25
C ALA A 82 6.57 -16.65 7.55
N THR A 83 7.30 -15.57 7.45
CA THR A 83 8.01 -14.96 8.57
C THR A 83 7.14 -13.84 9.14
N GLN A 84 6.48 -14.15 10.22
CA GLN A 84 5.95 -13.11 11.10
C GLN A 84 7.12 -12.29 11.60
N THR A 85 7.25 -11.08 11.11
CA THR A 85 8.24 -10.15 11.62
C THR A 85 7.63 -9.43 12.81
N PRO A 86 8.27 -9.52 14.01
CA PRO A 86 7.79 -8.72 15.13
C PRO A 86 7.86 -7.24 14.74
N GLY A 87 6.71 -6.60 14.76
CA GLY A 87 6.62 -5.18 14.51
C GLY A 87 7.20 -4.34 15.64
N ASN A 88 7.22 -3.04 15.42
CA ASN A 88 7.57 -2.08 16.44
C ASN A 88 6.63 -2.24 17.65
N GLN A 89 7.16 -2.15 18.85
CA GLN A 89 6.39 -2.24 20.09
C GLN A 89 5.68 -3.59 20.32
N GLY A 90 6.18 -4.68 19.75
CA GLY A 90 5.60 -6.01 19.93
C GLY A 90 4.43 -6.34 19.00
N LEU A 91 4.15 -5.47 18.04
CA LEU A 91 3.19 -5.77 16.97
C LEU A 91 3.71 -6.94 16.13
N VAL A 92 2.83 -7.88 15.86
CA VAL A 92 3.11 -9.07 15.05
C VAL A 92 1.98 -9.23 14.04
N PHE A 93 2.28 -9.26 12.77
CA PHE A 93 1.34 -9.61 11.72
C PHE A 93 1.70 -10.96 11.08
N PRO A 94 0.72 -11.69 10.51
CA PRO A 94 -0.70 -11.35 10.40
C PRO A 94 -1.44 -11.44 11.74
N GLN A 95 -2.47 -10.59 11.89
CA GLN A 95 -3.33 -10.56 13.08
C GLN A 95 -4.79 -10.82 12.73
N LEU A 96 -5.47 -11.54 13.63
CA LEU A 96 -6.91 -11.75 13.52
C LEU A 96 -7.64 -10.41 13.68
N LEU A 97 -8.44 -10.00 12.69
CA LEU A 97 -9.18 -8.73 12.73
C LEU A 97 -9.97 -8.56 14.03
N GLY A 98 -10.70 -9.60 14.44
CA GLY A 98 -11.50 -9.57 15.66
C GLY A 98 -10.71 -9.49 16.98
N SER A 99 -9.38 -9.54 16.94
CA SER A 99 -8.52 -9.36 18.12
C SER A 99 -8.01 -7.93 18.29
N MET A 100 -8.29 -7.05 17.33
CA MET A 100 -7.89 -5.65 17.35
C MET A 100 -9.06 -4.76 17.73
N THR A 101 -8.81 -3.67 18.45
CA THR A 101 -9.78 -2.61 18.72
C THR A 101 -9.46 -1.33 17.96
N SER A 102 -8.23 -1.17 17.48
CA SER A 102 -7.83 -0.13 16.54
C SER A 102 -6.55 -0.51 15.81
N LEU A 103 -6.35 0.07 14.62
CA LEU A 103 -5.16 -0.05 13.79
C LEU A 103 -4.85 1.31 13.18
N VAL A 104 -4.28 2.21 13.97
CA VAL A 104 -3.97 3.57 13.53
C VAL A 104 -2.68 3.59 12.73
N ILE A 105 -2.76 4.13 11.52
CA ILE A 105 -1.62 4.33 10.64
C ILE A 105 -1.37 5.81 10.46
N ASP A 106 -0.14 6.22 10.73
CA ASP A 106 0.35 7.58 10.46
C ASP A 106 1.34 7.54 9.29
N THR A 107 1.06 8.30 8.27
CA THR A 107 1.87 8.38 7.06
C THR A 107 2.16 9.82 6.71
N LYS A 108 3.42 10.14 6.42
CA LYS A 108 3.79 11.43 5.83
C LYS A 108 4.65 11.19 4.60
N TYR A 109 4.19 11.66 3.46
CA TYR A 109 4.85 11.43 2.18
C TYR A 109 4.75 12.61 1.22
N SER A 110 5.58 12.55 0.19
CA SER A 110 5.49 13.42 -0.97
C SER A 110 5.84 12.67 -2.25
N LEU A 111 5.19 13.04 -3.34
CA LEU A 111 5.41 12.50 -4.68
C LEU A 111 5.83 13.65 -5.59
N ALA A 112 7.05 13.58 -6.09
CA ALA A 112 7.60 14.54 -7.06
C ALA A 112 7.76 13.83 -8.42
N CYS A 113 7.14 14.38 -9.45
CA CYS A 113 7.12 13.77 -10.76
C CYS A 113 7.57 14.76 -11.82
N THR A 114 8.53 14.37 -12.65
CA THR A 114 8.99 15.14 -13.81
C THR A 114 8.50 14.59 -15.14
N ALA A 115 8.16 13.30 -15.19
CA ALA A 115 7.43 12.64 -16.25
C ALA A 115 6.52 11.60 -15.62
N CYS A 116 5.31 12.04 -15.29
CA CYS A 116 4.32 11.17 -14.66
C CYS A 116 3.81 10.16 -15.68
N PRO A 117 3.79 8.87 -15.35
CA PRO A 117 3.10 7.87 -16.15
C PRO A 117 1.60 8.13 -16.19
N GLY A 118 0.91 7.52 -17.15
CA GLY A 118 -0.54 7.64 -17.31
C GLY A 118 -1.29 7.09 -16.09
N ASN A 119 -0.80 6.00 -15.52
CA ASN A 119 -1.27 5.42 -14.27
C ASN A 119 -0.19 5.59 -13.20
N MET A 120 -0.56 6.21 -12.10
CA MET A 120 0.28 6.36 -10.92
C MET A 120 -0.61 6.55 -9.70
N ASP A 121 -0.24 5.89 -8.64
CA ASP A 121 -0.90 6.04 -7.35
C ASP A 121 0.08 6.09 -6.17
N VAL A 122 -0.47 6.33 -5.02
CA VAL A 122 0.08 6.07 -3.69
C VAL A 122 -1.01 5.35 -2.93
N MET A 123 -0.76 4.13 -2.54
CA MET A 123 -1.78 3.32 -1.87
C MET A 123 -1.18 2.40 -0.81
N TYR A 124 -2.04 1.98 0.09
CA TYR A 124 -1.85 0.74 0.83
C TYR A 124 -2.46 -0.38 0.00
N ASP A 125 -1.63 -1.35 -0.37
CA ASP A 125 -2.07 -2.59 -1.02
C ASP A 125 -1.92 -3.73 -0.03
N GLU A 126 -3.04 -4.14 0.54
CA GLU A 126 -3.09 -4.95 1.74
C GLU A 126 -3.92 -6.21 1.52
N TRP A 127 -3.72 -7.18 2.38
CA TRP A 127 -4.37 -8.47 2.22
C TRP A 127 -5.11 -8.90 3.48
N LEU A 128 -6.36 -9.35 3.27
CA LEU A 128 -7.10 -10.13 4.24
C LEU A 128 -7.01 -11.61 3.86
N THR A 129 -6.66 -12.46 4.81
CA THR A 129 -6.44 -13.88 4.56
C THR A 129 -7.21 -14.77 5.52
N PRO A 130 -7.69 -15.95 5.08
CA PRO A 130 -8.44 -16.86 5.93
C PRO A 130 -7.58 -17.56 6.99
N THR A 131 -6.27 -17.47 6.89
CA THR A 131 -5.32 -18.12 7.80
C THR A 131 -4.22 -17.17 8.25
N ALA A 132 -3.59 -17.45 9.39
CA ALA A 132 -2.45 -16.70 9.90
C ALA A 132 -1.16 -16.92 9.08
N MET A 133 -1.21 -17.71 8.02
CA MET A 133 -0.11 -17.88 7.07
C MET A 133 -0.38 -16.99 5.86
N PHE A 134 0.44 -15.96 5.71
CA PHE A 134 0.33 -15.04 4.59
C PHE A 134 1.21 -15.49 3.42
N SER A 135 0.61 -15.61 2.25
CA SER A 135 1.30 -15.44 0.97
C SER A 135 0.36 -14.61 0.11
N GLY A 136 0.83 -13.49 -0.41
CA GLY A 136 0.08 -12.63 -1.30
C GLY A 136 -0.52 -13.41 -2.48
N GLY A 137 -1.69 -13.02 -2.93
CA GLY A 137 -2.37 -13.71 -4.04
C GLY A 137 -2.84 -15.13 -3.73
N GLN A 138 -2.93 -15.54 -2.46
CA GLN A 138 -3.51 -16.86 -2.12
C GLN A 138 -4.95 -16.97 -2.58
N SER A 139 -5.29 -18.13 -3.15
CA SER A 139 -6.69 -18.48 -3.40
C SER A 139 -7.50 -18.34 -2.11
N GLY A 140 -8.51 -17.49 -2.14
CA GLY A 140 -9.36 -17.21 -1.01
C GLY A 140 -8.92 -16.03 -0.14
N SER A 141 -7.85 -15.30 -0.46
CA SER A 141 -7.53 -14.00 0.14
C SER A 141 -8.27 -12.86 -0.56
N GLN A 142 -8.36 -11.73 0.11
CA GLN A 142 -8.96 -10.50 -0.39
C GLN A 142 -7.89 -9.42 -0.46
N GLU A 143 -7.67 -8.88 -1.63
CA GLU A 143 -6.83 -7.70 -1.83
C GLU A 143 -7.63 -6.44 -1.49
N VAL A 144 -7.03 -5.53 -0.75
CA VAL A 144 -7.64 -4.26 -0.33
C VAL A 144 -6.68 -3.13 -0.64
N SER A 145 -7.02 -2.35 -1.66
CA SER A 145 -6.21 -1.22 -2.10
C SER A 145 -6.83 0.08 -1.59
N ILE A 146 -6.18 0.71 -0.60
CA ILE A 146 -6.60 2.00 -0.03
C ILE A 146 -5.79 3.11 -0.68
N PHE A 147 -6.40 3.80 -1.64
CA PHE A 147 -5.74 4.85 -2.40
C PHE A 147 -5.65 6.15 -1.60
N LEU A 148 -4.43 6.61 -1.36
CA LEU A 148 -4.14 7.93 -0.81
C LEU A 148 -4.06 8.98 -1.92
N TYR A 149 -3.66 8.57 -3.11
CA TYR A 149 -3.60 9.37 -4.33
C TYR A 149 -3.65 8.48 -5.57
N TYR A 150 -4.28 8.92 -6.64
CA TYR A 150 -4.12 8.34 -7.97
C TYR A 150 -4.43 9.34 -9.08
N ASN A 151 -3.88 9.13 -10.26
CA ASN A 151 -4.07 9.98 -11.44
C ASN A 151 -4.65 9.26 -12.66
N PHE A 152 -5.16 8.04 -12.49
CA PHE A 152 -5.69 7.25 -13.61
C PHE A 152 -6.75 8.01 -14.39
N ALA A 153 -6.73 7.81 -15.73
CA ALA A 153 -7.83 8.21 -16.58
C ALA A 153 -9.01 7.23 -16.43
N GLU A 154 -8.71 5.96 -16.28
CA GLU A 154 -9.67 4.89 -15.95
C GLU A 154 -9.71 4.73 -14.44
N ASN A 155 -10.82 5.14 -13.89
CA ASN A 155 -11.05 5.08 -12.46
C ASN A 155 -11.53 3.67 -12.10
N GLU A 156 -10.71 2.91 -11.40
CA GLU A 156 -11.11 1.61 -10.85
C GLU A 156 -12.28 1.73 -9.87
N ALA A 157 -12.41 2.89 -9.21
CA ALA A 157 -13.58 3.28 -8.43
C ALA A 157 -14.73 3.73 -9.34
N THR A 158 -15.16 2.89 -10.28
CA THR A 158 -16.26 3.20 -11.20
C THR A 158 -17.61 2.73 -10.68
N GLY A 159 -18.67 3.48 -11.04
CA GLY A 159 -20.02 3.18 -10.60
C GLY A 159 -20.36 3.77 -9.24
N SER A 160 -21.23 3.09 -8.51
CA SER A 160 -21.56 3.46 -7.12
C SER A 160 -20.76 2.62 -6.15
N PRO A 161 -20.33 3.20 -5.01
CA PRO A 161 -19.70 2.41 -3.97
C PRO A 161 -20.66 1.31 -3.47
N VAL A 162 -20.09 0.17 -3.10
CA VAL A 162 -20.85 -0.95 -2.51
C VAL A 162 -21.06 -0.76 -1.01
N ALA A 163 -20.20 0.06 -0.40
CA ALA A 163 -20.31 0.52 0.99
C ALA A 163 -19.50 1.80 1.18
N SER A 164 -19.65 2.43 2.33
CA SER A 164 -18.83 3.57 2.76
C SER A 164 -18.57 3.47 4.26
N VAL A 165 -17.39 3.88 4.69
CA VAL A 165 -16.97 3.94 6.09
C VAL A 165 -16.72 5.38 6.47
N THR A 166 -17.35 5.85 7.55
CA THR A 166 -17.05 7.16 8.14
C THR A 166 -16.03 6.96 9.25
N GLU A 167 -14.89 7.61 9.11
CA GLU A 167 -13.74 7.44 9.99
C GLU A 167 -13.06 8.79 10.24
N PRO A 168 -12.72 9.15 11.49
CA PRO A 168 -11.92 10.36 11.71
C PRO A 168 -10.56 10.25 11.03
N VAL A 169 -10.25 11.23 10.18
CA VAL A 169 -8.97 11.34 9.50
C VAL A 169 -8.29 12.64 9.89
N THR A 170 -7.02 12.56 10.30
CA THR A 170 -6.19 13.75 10.50
C THR A 170 -5.33 13.97 9.27
N LEU A 171 -5.55 15.07 8.57
CA LEU A 171 -4.78 15.49 7.40
C LEU A 171 -4.04 16.78 7.71
N ASN A 172 -2.71 16.75 7.65
CA ASN A 172 -1.84 17.90 7.93
C ASN A 172 -2.17 18.59 9.27
N GLY A 173 -2.40 17.79 10.31
CA GLY A 173 -2.72 18.27 11.65
C GLY A 173 -4.15 18.75 11.87
N THR A 174 -5.02 18.66 10.88
CA THR A 174 -6.46 18.97 10.99
C THR A 174 -7.27 17.69 10.93
N THR A 175 -8.09 17.46 11.97
CA THR A 175 -8.96 16.27 12.02
C THR A 175 -10.32 16.58 11.44
N ASP A 176 -10.74 15.77 10.46
CA ASP A 176 -12.11 15.68 9.97
C ASP A 176 -12.75 14.43 10.57
N SER A 177 -13.72 14.62 11.46
CA SER A 177 -14.45 13.53 12.11
C SER A 177 -15.55 12.93 11.24
N SER A 178 -15.83 13.54 10.10
CA SER A 178 -16.85 13.11 9.14
C SER A 178 -16.25 12.62 7.83
N PHE A 179 -14.96 12.31 7.81
CA PHE A 179 -14.29 11.83 6.62
C PHE A 179 -14.87 10.49 6.18
N VAL A 180 -15.18 10.37 4.90
CA VAL A 180 -15.80 9.16 4.33
C VAL A 180 -14.84 8.50 3.34
N TRP A 181 -14.71 7.19 3.50
CA TRP A 181 -14.04 6.30 2.57
C TRP A 181 -15.09 5.52 1.79
N ASP A 182 -15.11 5.67 0.48
CA ASP A 182 -15.97 4.88 -0.41
C ASP A 182 -15.29 3.57 -0.78
N ILE A 183 -16.04 2.49 -0.74
CA ILE A 183 -15.59 1.13 -1.05
C ILE A 183 -16.21 0.67 -2.36
N PHE A 184 -15.36 0.27 -3.30
CA PHE A 184 -15.75 -0.25 -4.60
C PHE A 184 -15.29 -1.70 -4.75
N ALA A 185 -16.07 -2.49 -5.49
CA ALA A 185 -15.79 -3.89 -5.74
C ALA A 185 -16.01 -4.21 -7.24
N PRO A 186 -15.11 -3.79 -8.13
CA PRO A 186 -15.29 -3.93 -9.57
C PRO A 186 -15.43 -5.38 -10.03
N GLY A 187 -14.76 -6.31 -9.35
CA GLY A 187 -14.87 -7.75 -9.58
C GLY A 187 -15.93 -8.47 -8.73
N GLY A 188 -16.58 -7.75 -7.82
CA GLY A 188 -17.47 -8.30 -6.80
C GLY A 188 -16.81 -8.35 -5.43
N VAL A 189 -17.61 -8.64 -4.40
CA VAL A 189 -17.16 -8.63 -2.99
C VAL A 189 -16.63 -9.99 -2.50
N SER A 190 -16.64 -11.03 -3.33
CA SER A 190 -16.15 -12.34 -2.93
C SER A 190 -14.62 -12.40 -2.90
N ALA A 191 -14.08 -13.27 -2.06
CA ALA A 191 -12.65 -13.53 -1.96
C ALA A 191 -12.00 -13.78 -3.33
N GLY A 192 -10.79 -13.28 -3.50
CA GLY A 192 -10.03 -13.38 -4.76
C GLY A 192 -10.24 -12.20 -5.72
N HIS A 193 -11.06 -11.21 -5.33
CA HIS A 193 -11.22 -9.97 -6.07
C HIS A 193 -10.58 -8.80 -5.31
N GLN A 194 -10.14 -7.78 -6.03
CA GLN A 194 -9.66 -6.55 -5.46
C GLN A 194 -10.81 -5.69 -4.95
N ILE A 195 -10.65 -5.14 -3.76
CA ILE A 195 -11.51 -4.11 -3.19
C ILE A 195 -10.75 -2.79 -3.21
N ILE A 196 -11.40 -1.76 -3.70
CA ILE A 196 -10.82 -0.43 -3.85
C ILE A 196 -11.46 0.51 -2.85
N VAL A 197 -10.65 1.24 -2.12
CA VAL A 197 -11.08 2.20 -1.10
C VAL A 197 -10.51 3.57 -1.44
N VAL A 198 -11.37 4.57 -1.56
CA VAL A 198 -10.98 5.93 -1.93
C VAL A 198 -11.71 6.98 -1.07
N PRO A 199 -11.13 8.18 -0.89
CA PRO A 199 -11.84 9.29 -0.24
C PRO A 199 -13.07 9.75 -1.04
N GLU A 200 -14.24 9.84 -0.43
CA GLU A 200 -15.47 10.30 -1.07
C GLU A 200 -15.34 11.72 -1.64
N ALA A 201 -14.85 12.65 -0.82
CA ALA A 201 -14.81 14.08 -1.17
C ALA A 201 -13.80 14.41 -2.28
N ASN A 202 -12.78 13.59 -2.42
CA ASN A 202 -11.75 13.73 -3.46
C ASN A 202 -11.15 12.37 -3.76
N HIS A 203 -11.78 11.64 -4.64
CA HIS A 203 -11.35 10.28 -4.99
C HIS A 203 -9.88 10.19 -5.45
N ARG A 204 -9.31 11.28 -5.95
CA ARG A 204 -7.89 11.30 -6.36
C ARG A 204 -6.90 11.44 -5.21
N GLY A 205 -7.38 11.80 -4.01
CA GLY A 205 -6.51 11.96 -2.85
C GLY A 205 -5.52 13.12 -2.96
N THR A 206 -4.37 13.00 -2.32
CA THR A 206 -3.34 14.04 -2.25
C THR A 206 -1.96 13.52 -2.64
N VAL A 207 -1.21 14.30 -3.41
CA VAL A 207 0.18 13.97 -3.82
C VAL A 207 1.20 14.16 -2.70
N ALA A 208 0.86 14.82 -1.62
CA ALA A 208 1.73 15.02 -0.48
C ALA A 208 0.92 15.39 0.76
N GLY A 209 1.38 14.95 1.92
CA GLY A 209 0.77 15.31 3.18
C GLY A 209 1.12 14.37 4.32
N GLU A 210 0.62 14.71 5.48
CA GLU A 210 0.62 13.85 6.66
C GLU A 210 -0.81 13.39 6.91
N LEU A 211 -1.01 12.09 6.96
CA LEU A 211 -2.31 11.44 7.09
C LEU A 211 -2.26 10.47 8.27
N SER A 212 -3.28 10.52 9.13
CA SER A 212 -3.48 9.57 10.22
C SER A 212 -4.93 9.12 10.27
N PHE A 213 -5.16 7.83 10.25
CA PHE A 213 -6.50 7.23 10.33
C PHE A 213 -6.44 5.80 10.88
N ASP A 214 -7.57 5.32 11.38
CA ASP A 214 -7.72 3.92 11.80
C ASP A 214 -8.17 3.06 10.62
N GLN A 215 -7.34 2.13 10.16
CA GLN A 215 -7.71 1.23 9.07
C GLN A 215 -8.67 0.13 9.48
N LEU A 216 -8.77 -0.17 10.77
CA LEU A 216 -9.56 -1.33 11.23
C LEU A 216 -11.03 -1.28 10.84
N PRO A 217 -11.75 -0.13 10.92
CA PRO A 217 -13.13 -0.04 10.43
C PRO A 217 -13.28 -0.38 8.95
N ILE A 218 -12.34 0.06 8.11
CA ILE A 218 -12.32 -0.26 6.68
C ILE A 218 -12.15 -1.77 6.47
N MET A 219 -11.16 -2.37 7.12
CA MET A 219 -10.87 -3.80 7.00
C MET A 219 -12.04 -4.67 7.49
N ASN A 220 -12.70 -4.26 8.56
CA ASN A 220 -13.88 -4.95 9.08
C ASN A 220 -15.06 -4.85 8.11
N GLU A 221 -15.29 -3.70 7.48
CA GLU A 221 -16.35 -3.55 6.48
C GLU A 221 -16.06 -4.41 5.25
N VAL A 222 -14.83 -4.44 4.74
CA VAL A 222 -14.44 -5.31 3.63
C VAL A 222 -14.67 -6.79 3.97
N ALA A 223 -14.23 -7.24 5.14
CA ALA A 223 -14.46 -8.61 5.60
C ALA A 223 -15.96 -8.93 5.72
N SER A 224 -16.76 -7.97 6.19
CA SER A 224 -18.22 -8.10 6.29
C SER A 224 -18.89 -8.23 4.93
N LEU A 225 -18.49 -7.42 3.95
CA LEU A 225 -18.99 -7.48 2.57
C LEU A 225 -18.67 -8.83 1.90
N ALA A 226 -17.50 -9.38 2.17
CA ALA A 226 -17.11 -10.71 1.69
C ALA A 226 -17.82 -11.86 2.41
N GLY A 227 -18.54 -11.57 3.50
CA GLY A 227 -19.20 -12.58 4.34
C GLY A 227 -18.23 -13.38 5.20
N GLU A 228 -17.04 -12.84 5.45
CA GLU A 228 -15.93 -13.55 6.10
C GLU A 228 -15.72 -13.06 7.52
N THR A 229 -15.84 -13.99 8.44
CA THR A 229 -15.54 -13.77 9.86
C THR A 229 -14.31 -14.55 10.26
N GLY A 230 -13.43 -13.94 11.05
CA GLY A 230 -12.22 -14.61 11.52
C GLY A 230 -11.05 -14.55 10.55
N TRP A 231 -11.04 -13.57 9.67
CA TRP A 231 -9.91 -13.31 8.78
C TRP A 231 -8.77 -12.56 9.48
N TYR A 232 -7.59 -12.75 8.91
CA TYR A 232 -6.34 -12.14 9.37
C TYR A 232 -5.94 -11.01 8.43
N PHE A 233 -5.46 -9.93 9.02
CA PHE A 233 -4.83 -8.83 8.33
C PHE A 233 -3.32 -9.06 8.24
N GLY A 234 -2.76 -9.01 7.04
CA GLY A 234 -1.36 -9.33 6.77
C GLY A 234 -0.37 -8.30 7.28
N GLY A 235 -0.79 -7.07 7.43
CA GLY A 235 0.02 -5.91 7.81
C GLY A 235 0.00 -4.84 6.71
N PRO A 236 0.30 -3.57 7.06
CA PRO A 236 0.29 -2.49 6.09
C PRO A 236 1.44 -2.59 5.08
N VAL A 237 1.10 -2.41 3.81
CA VAL A 237 2.03 -2.35 2.68
C VAL A 237 1.78 -1.04 1.95
N LEU A 238 2.70 -0.09 2.04
CA LEU A 238 2.58 1.22 1.39
C LEU A 238 3.51 1.29 0.19
N GLY A 239 2.96 1.65 -0.97
CA GLY A 239 3.74 1.76 -2.19
C GLY A 239 3.16 2.74 -3.20
N THR A 240 3.73 2.68 -4.40
CA THR A 240 3.27 3.42 -5.56
C THR A 240 3.21 2.48 -6.76
N GLU A 241 2.05 2.29 -7.33
CA GLU A 241 1.96 1.70 -8.66
C GLU A 241 2.27 2.73 -9.74
N PHE A 242 2.81 2.27 -10.85
CA PHE A 242 3.04 3.09 -12.02
C PHE A 242 2.93 2.29 -13.32
N GLY A 243 2.35 2.91 -14.33
CA GLY A 243 2.16 2.26 -15.62
C GLY A 243 1.56 3.18 -16.68
N ASP A 244 1.09 2.60 -17.76
CA ASP A 244 0.44 3.25 -18.90
C ASP A 244 1.15 4.52 -19.39
N GLY A 245 2.30 4.33 -19.95
CA GLY A 245 3.06 5.44 -20.54
C GLY A 245 4.45 5.02 -20.97
N ALA A 246 4.98 5.70 -21.99
CA ALA A 246 6.31 5.39 -22.49
C ALA A 246 7.44 5.74 -21.52
N THR A 247 7.15 6.54 -20.49
CA THR A 247 8.15 7.07 -19.56
C THR A 247 7.56 7.23 -18.17
N ALA A 248 8.31 6.81 -17.16
CA ALA A 248 8.05 7.12 -15.77
C ALA A 248 9.30 7.74 -15.14
N ASN A 249 9.19 8.95 -14.63
CA ASN A 249 10.27 9.60 -13.90
C ASN A 249 9.71 10.36 -12.71
N PHE A 250 9.79 9.72 -11.55
CA PHE A 250 9.28 10.27 -10.30
C PHE A 250 10.11 9.84 -9.10
N THR A 251 9.96 10.58 -8.03
CA THR A 251 10.50 10.24 -6.70
C THR A 251 9.37 10.30 -5.69
N PHE A 252 9.18 9.22 -4.98
CA PHE A 252 8.37 9.17 -3.77
C PHE A 252 9.27 9.31 -2.55
N THR A 253 8.86 10.08 -1.57
CA THR A 253 9.56 10.22 -0.31
C THR A 253 8.60 9.98 0.85
N LEU A 254 8.92 9.00 1.66
CA LEU A 254 8.21 8.65 2.88
C LEU A 254 9.00 9.20 4.08
N GLU A 255 8.44 10.21 4.73
CA GLU A 255 9.09 10.86 5.88
C GLU A 255 8.66 10.23 7.21
N LYS A 256 7.47 9.63 7.23
CA LYS A 256 6.89 8.97 8.42
C LYS A 256 6.01 7.80 7.98
N LEU A 257 6.19 6.69 8.63
CA LEU A 257 5.24 5.60 8.64
C LEU A 257 5.27 4.96 10.02
N SER A 258 4.16 5.00 10.72
CA SER A 258 4.02 4.34 12.00
C SER A 258 2.69 3.61 12.09
N VAL A 259 2.71 2.49 12.76
CA VAL A 259 1.54 1.64 13.01
C VAL A 259 1.35 1.55 14.50
N THR A 260 0.16 1.87 14.96
CA THR A 260 -0.25 1.71 16.35
C THR A 260 -1.48 0.83 16.41
N GLN A 261 -1.39 -0.27 17.12
CA GLN A 261 -2.49 -1.21 17.29
C GLN A 261 -2.85 -1.29 18.77
N CYS A 262 -4.15 -1.25 19.04
CA CYS A 262 -4.69 -1.58 20.36
C CYS A 262 -5.38 -2.95 20.30
N PRO A 263 -5.10 -3.84 21.26
CA PRO A 263 -5.74 -5.13 21.37
C PRO A 263 -7.19 -5.02 21.86
#